data_0a36adaffb8e93c995c2ba096c2103db
#
_entry.id   0a36adaffb8e93c995c2ba096c2103db
#
_cell.length_a   1.000
_cell.length_b   1.000
_cell.length_c   1.000
_cell.angle_alpha   90.00
_cell.angle_beta   90.00
_cell.angle_gamma   90.00
#
_symmetry.space_group_name_H-M   'P 1'
#
loop_
_entity.id
_entity.type
_entity.pdbx_description
1 polymer ?
#
loop_
_entity_poly.entity_id
_entity_poly.type
_entity_poly.pdbx_seq_one_letter_code
_entity_poly.pdbx_strand_id
1 'polypeptide(L)'
;VYNNLIYISEDAKITFDIRNEVEFNYFRNNLYYGSLAISTSYDHKYHSSEIFNQDPLLSNAGGSSADDYKLKSGSPALKSGFLINGSSEYKNFIQNNGGKDFYGNDVSDSEKPNIGAYNGN
;
A
#
# COMPACT_ATOMS: atom_id res chain seq x y z
N VAL A 1 1.96 -9.29 0.05
CA VAL A 1 1.87 -7.94 0.61
C VAL A 1 1.36 -7.01 -0.47
N TYR A 2 0.17 -6.41 -0.29
CA TYR A 2 -0.52 -5.62 -1.31
C TYR A 2 -1.09 -4.34 -0.71
N ASN A 3 -1.10 -3.27 -1.50
CA ASN A 3 -1.83 -2.03 -1.21
C ASN A 3 -1.44 -1.35 0.11
N ASN A 4 -0.21 -1.51 0.57
CA ASN A 4 0.26 -0.84 1.78
C ASN A 4 0.89 0.50 1.43
N LEU A 5 0.56 1.52 2.22
CA LEU A 5 1.25 2.79 2.23
C LEU A 5 2.15 2.83 3.46
N ILE A 6 3.44 3.00 3.23
CA ILE A 6 4.46 3.06 4.26
C ILE A 6 5.14 4.43 4.16
N TYR A 7 4.83 5.28 5.15
CA TYR A 7 5.41 6.60 5.29
C TYR A 7 6.45 6.57 6.42
N ILE A 8 7.66 6.95 6.12
CA ILE A 8 8.78 6.96 7.05
C ILE A 8 9.20 8.42 7.24
N SER A 9 9.09 8.94 8.46
CA SER A 9 9.53 10.29 8.79
C SER A 9 11.04 10.46 8.60
N GLU A 10 11.49 11.69 8.41
CA GLU A 10 12.89 12.00 8.10
C GLU A 10 13.91 11.45 9.12
N ASP A 11 13.50 11.36 10.39
CA ASP A 11 14.35 10.87 11.48
C ASP A 11 14.26 9.35 11.70
N ALA A 12 13.41 8.66 10.95
CA ALA A 12 13.19 7.22 11.09
C ALA A 12 13.84 6.44 9.95
N LYS A 13 14.20 5.20 10.25
CA LYS A 13 14.63 4.21 9.26
C LYS A 13 13.85 2.94 9.48
N ILE A 14 13.34 2.35 8.41
CA ILE A 14 12.70 1.04 8.46
C ILE A 14 13.57 0.06 7.67
N THR A 15 13.79 -1.10 8.26
CA THR A 15 14.39 -2.23 7.56
C THR A 15 13.36 -3.34 7.45
N PHE A 16 13.07 -3.76 6.24
CA PHE A 16 12.40 -5.04 6.01
C PHE A 16 13.45 -6.15 6.03
N ASP A 17 13.34 -7.03 7.01
CA ASP A 17 14.18 -8.22 7.10
C ASP A 17 13.33 -9.42 6.64
N ILE A 18 13.60 -9.88 5.42
CA ILE A 18 12.91 -11.02 4.82
C ILE A 18 13.87 -12.21 4.90
N ARG A 19 13.61 -13.08 5.86
CA ARG A 19 14.44 -14.27 6.11
C ARG A 19 13.93 -15.49 5.37
N ASN A 20 14.82 -16.44 5.22
CA ASN A 20 14.67 -17.73 4.56
C ASN A 20 13.33 -18.41 4.81
N GLU A 21 12.87 -19.19 3.86
CA GLU A 21 11.77 -20.17 3.96
C GLU A 21 10.39 -19.66 3.56
N VAL A 22 10.25 -18.44 3.04
CA VAL A 22 8.98 -18.03 2.45
C VAL A 22 9.13 -18.05 0.92
N GLU A 23 8.76 -19.15 0.31
CA GLU A 23 8.92 -19.36 -1.14
C GLU A 23 8.11 -18.38 -2.01
N PHE A 24 7.11 -17.68 -1.45
CA PHE A 24 6.19 -16.85 -2.23
C PHE A 24 5.86 -15.54 -1.51
N ASN A 25 6.79 -14.60 -1.46
CA ASN A 25 6.50 -13.23 -1.05
C ASN A 25 6.24 -12.36 -2.28
N TYR A 26 4.98 -12.03 -2.51
CA TYR A 26 4.59 -11.08 -3.54
C TYR A 26 4.39 -9.70 -2.93
N PHE A 27 5.15 -8.72 -3.42
CA PHE A 27 4.98 -7.31 -3.11
C PHE A 27 4.44 -6.62 -4.36
N ARG A 28 3.20 -6.12 -4.29
CA ARG A 28 2.55 -5.46 -5.43
C ARG A 28 1.74 -4.26 -4.98
N ASN A 29 1.87 -3.17 -5.71
CA ASN A 29 1.07 -1.97 -5.49
C ASN A 29 1.18 -1.45 -4.05
N ASN A 30 2.39 -1.44 -3.50
CA ASN A 30 2.68 -0.76 -2.26
C ASN A 30 3.38 0.57 -2.57
N LEU A 31 3.21 1.55 -1.71
CA LEU A 31 3.90 2.83 -1.77
C LEU A 31 4.81 2.97 -0.56
N TYR A 32 6.08 3.27 -0.83
CA TYR A 32 7.13 3.48 0.17
C TYR A 32 7.68 4.89 0.03
N TYR A 33 7.58 5.67 1.08
CA TYR A 33 8.11 7.03 1.12
C TYR A 33 9.00 7.22 2.34
N GLY A 34 10.22 7.72 2.12
CA GLY A 34 11.22 7.94 3.15
C GLY A 34 12.34 6.89 3.16
N SER A 35 13.11 6.84 4.22
CA SER A 35 14.29 5.96 4.33
C SER A 35 13.90 4.51 4.56
N LEU A 36 13.93 3.72 3.49
CA LEU A 36 13.69 2.28 3.52
C LEU A 36 14.97 1.52 3.19
N ALA A 37 15.38 0.63 4.08
CA ALA A 37 16.38 -0.38 3.81
C ALA A 37 15.70 -1.76 3.71
N ILE A 38 16.13 -2.53 2.73
CA ILE A 38 15.64 -3.88 2.55
C ILE A 38 16.81 -4.83 2.76
N SER A 39 16.69 -5.65 3.78
CA SER A 39 17.63 -6.73 4.06
C SER A 39 16.98 -8.04 3.66
N THR A 40 17.59 -8.73 2.73
CA THR A 40 17.11 -10.04 2.29
C THR A 40 18.29 -10.93 1.92
N SER A 41 18.19 -12.19 2.30
CA SER A 41 19.11 -13.24 1.87
C SER A 41 18.69 -13.87 0.53
N TYR A 42 17.56 -13.45 -0.04
CA TYR A 42 17.01 -13.92 -1.30
C TYR A 42 16.80 -12.79 -2.30
N ASP A 43 16.87 -13.14 -3.58
CA ASP A 43 16.57 -12.24 -4.69
C ASP A 43 15.05 -12.00 -4.77
N HIS A 44 14.57 -11.02 -3.98
CA HIS A 44 13.17 -10.60 -4.02
C HIS A 44 12.95 -9.68 -5.20
N LYS A 45 12.16 -10.14 -6.12
CA LYS A 45 11.72 -9.32 -7.24
C LYS A 45 10.49 -8.52 -6.81
N TYR A 46 10.67 -7.21 -6.62
CA TYR A 46 9.53 -6.30 -6.55
C TYR A 46 8.80 -6.29 -7.88
N HIS A 47 7.48 -6.33 -7.81
CA HIS A 47 6.68 -6.13 -9.00
C HIS A 47 6.83 -4.69 -9.48
N SER A 48 6.79 -4.45 -10.80
CA SER A 48 6.91 -3.11 -11.41
C SER A 48 5.84 -2.11 -10.96
N SER A 49 4.81 -2.57 -10.27
CA SER A 49 3.73 -1.74 -9.69
C SER A 49 4.04 -1.16 -8.30
N GLU A 50 5.19 -1.49 -7.73
CA GLU A 50 5.65 -0.87 -6.48
C GLU A 50 6.03 0.59 -6.73
N ILE A 51 5.63 1.48 -5.81
CA ILE A 51 5.92 2.92 -5.89
C ILE A 51 6.93 3.28 -4.81
N PHE A 52 8.08 3.80 -5.23
CA PHE A 52 9.16 4.21 -4.31
C PHE A 52 9.41 5.70 -4.38
N ASN A 53 9.66 6.30 -3.22
CA ASN A 53 10.11 7.69 -3.08
C ASN A 53 9.20 8.75 -3.72
N GLN A 54 7.91 8.45 -3.87
CA GLN A 54 6.89 9.42 -4.24
C GLN A 54 6.11 9.81 -3.00
N ASP A 55 6.03 11.11 -2.72
CA ASP A 55 5.27 11.63 -1.58
C ASP A 55 3.80 11.20 -1.70
N PRO A 56 3.25 10.47 -0.74
CA PRO A 56 1.85 10.06 -0.75
C PRO A 56 0.86 11.21 -0.58
N LEU A 57 1.33 12.43 -0.36
CA LEU A 57 0.51 13.62 -0.14
C LEU A 57 -0.56 13.40 0.94
N LEU A 58 -0.13 12.97 2.12
CA LEU A 58 -1.02 12.87 3.28
C LEU A 58 -1.50 14.26 3.73
N SER A 59 -2.70 14.34 4.31
CA SER A 59 -3.29 15.60 4.76
C SER A 59 -2.41 16.34 5.74
N ASN A 60 -1.83 15.61 6.72
CA ASN A 60 -0.90 16.15 7.70
C ASN A 60 -0.02 15.02 8.26
N ALA A 61 1.01 14.61 7.52
CA ALA A 61 1.88 13.52 7.93
C ALA A 61 2.52 13.79 9.30
N GLY A 62 2.45 12.80 10.20
CA GLY A 62 2.91 12.94 11.58
C GLY A 62 1.89 13.55 12.54
N GLY A 63 0.71 13.89 12.08
CA GLY A 63 -0.39 14.32 12.93
C GLY A 63 -0.95 13.22 13.83
N SER A 64 -1.80 13.56 14.78
CA SER A 64 -2.37 12.66 15.78
C SER A 64 -3.79 12.19 15.49
N SER A 65 -4.42 12.76 14.48
CA SER A 65 -5.79 12.43 14.05
C SER A 65 -5.77 11.45 12.88
N ALA A 66 -6.76 10.57 12.79
CA ALA A 66 -6.94 9.71 11.63
C ALA A 66 -7.08 10.54 10.32
N ASP A 67 -7.73 11.70 10.38
CA ASP A 67 -7.93 12.56 9.22
C ASP A 67 -6.61 13.13 8.65
N ASP A 68 -5.56 13.19 9.45
CA ASP A 68 -4.24 13.62 9.04
C ASP A 68 -3.60 12.68 8.01
N TYR A 69 -4.07 11.43 7.96
CA TYR A 69 -3.56 10.38 7.07
C TYR A 69 -4.43 10.13 5.83
N LYS A 70 -5.41 10.99 5.57
CA LYS A 70 -6.16 10.98 4.32
C LYS A 70 -5.28 11.45 3.16
N LEU A 71 -5.51 10.90 1.98
CA LEU A 71 -4.81 11.29 0.76
C LEU A 71 -5.37 12.61 0.22
N LYS A 72 -4.50 13.52 -0.18
CA LYS A 72 -4.87 14.71 -0.95
C LYS A 72 -5.05 14.39 -2.42
N SER A 73 -5.73 15.28 -3.14
CA SER A 73 -5.78 15.26 -4.60
C SER A 73 -4.35 15.27 -5.19
N GLY A 74 -4.14 14.45 -6.22
CA GLY A 74 -2.83 14.28 -6.84
C GLY A 74 -1.90 13.26 -6.19
N SER A 75 -2.33 12.63 -5.09
CA SER A 75 -1.54 11.56 -4.49
C SER A 75 -1.28 10.41 -5.47
N PRO A 76 -0.03 9.91 -5.55
CA PRO A 76 0.30 8.73 -6.36
C PRO A 76 -0.36 7.43 -5.85
N ALA A 77 -0.90 7.45 -4.63
CA ALA A 77 -1.61 6.32 -4.05
C ALA A 77 -3.06 6.20 -4.53
N LEU A 78 -3.63 7.28 -5.11
CA LEU A 78 -5.03 7.26 -5.59
C LEU A 78 -5.18 6.31 -6.78
N LYS A 79 -6.14 5.39 -6.70
CA LYS A 79 -6.49 4.39 -7.74
C LYS A 79 -5.29 3.59 -8.27
N SER A 80 -4.27 3.44 -7.44
CA SER A 80 -3.02 2.75 -7.79
C SER A 80 -2.88 1.39 -7.12
N GLY A 81 -3.85 0.99 -6.30
CA GLY A 81 -3.85 -0.29 -5.62
C GLY A 81 -4.08 -1.48 -6.56
N PHE A 82 -3.77 -2.66 -6.08
CA PHE A 82 -4.06 -3.91 -6.74
C PHE A 82 -5.52 -4.32 -6.50
N LEU A 83 -6.25 -4.60 -7.56
CA LEU A 83 -7.63 -5.09 -7.49
C LEU A 83 -7.61 -6.60 -7.22
N ILE A 84 -7.69 -7.00 -5.97
CA ILE A 84 -7.55 -8.39 -5.54
C ILE A 84 -8.67 -9.24 -6.15
N ASN A 85 -9.89 -8.75 -6.10
CA ASN A 85 -11.08 -9.48 -6.57
C ASN A 85 -11.11 -9.70 -8.09
N GLY A 86 -10.43 -8.85 -8.86
CA GLY A 86 -10.31 -8.97 -10.32
C GLY A 86 -9.22 -9.94 -10.79
N SER A 87 -8.45 -10.49 -9.89
CA SER A 87 -7.31 -11.36 -10.20
C SER A 87 -7.74 -12.82 -10.24
N SER A 88 -7.28 -13.55 -11.26
CA SER A 88 -7.50 -14.99 -11.37
C SER A 88 -6.86 -15.78 -10.21
N GLU A 89 -5.85 -15.20 -9.58
CA GLU A 89 -5.10 -15.81 -8.47
C GLU A 89 -5.90 -15.76 -7.16
N TYR A 90 -6.77 -14.76 -6.98
CA TYR A 90 -7.43 -14.46 -5.70
C TYR A 90 -8.96 -14.41 -5.76
N LYS A 91 -9.56 -14.80 -6.87
CA LYS A 91 -11.02 -14.70 -7.10
C LYS A 91 -11.91 -15.34 -6.03
N ASN A 92 -11.35 -16.22 -5.21
CA ASN A 92 -12.10 -16.92 -4.17
C ASN A 92 -11.85 -16.39 -2.76
N PHE A 93 -10.97 -15.36 -2.60
CA PHE A 93 -10.53 -14.93 -1.27
C PHE A 93 -11.37 -13.79 -0.71
N ILE A 94 -11.66 -12.78 -1.52
CA ILE A 94 -12.36 -11.58 -1.05
C ILE A 94 -13.38 -11.18 -2.10
N GLN A 95 -14.63 -11.05 -1.68
CA GLN A 95 -15.64 -10.30 -2.43
C GLN A 95 -15.56 -8.84 -1.96
N ASN A 96 -15.67 -7.90 -2.88
CA ASN A 96 -15.68 -6.46 -2.64
C ASN A 96 -14.45 -5.89 -1.90
N ASN A 97 -13.27 -6.40 -2.16
CA ASN A 97 -11.98 -5.91 -1.62
C ASN A 97 -12.03 -5.45 -0.14
N GLY A 98 -12.91 -6.06 0.68
CA GLY A 98 -13.11 -5.70 2.07
C GLY A 98 -14.33 -4.82 2.34
N GLY A 99 -15.04 -4.33 1.32
CA GLY A 99 -16.31 -3.60 1.42
C GLY A 99 -16.18 -2.14 1.83
N LYS A 100 -15.55 -1.86 2.94
CA LYS A 100 -15.32 -0.51 3.47
C LYS A 100 -13.86 -0.31 3.84
N ASP A 101 -13.37 0.91 3.65
CA ASP A 101 -12.07 1.33 4.17
C ASP A 101 -12.15 1.71 5.66
N PHE A 102 -11.01 2.11 6.23
CA PHE A 102 -10.95 2.55 7.63
C PHE A 102 -11.86 3.75 7.93
N TYR A 103 -12.12 4.60 6.95
CA TYR A 103 -12.96 5.82 7.11
C TYR A 103 -14.44 5.57 6.73
N GLY A 104 -14.81 4.35 6.38
CA GLY A 104 -16.16 3.98 6.01
C GLY A 104 -16.54 4.24 4.55
N ASN A 105 -15.57 4.63 3.69
CA ASN A 105 -15.81 4.76 2.26
C ASN A 105 -15.95 3.38 1.60
N ASP A 106 -16.73 3.29 0.54
CA ASP A 106 -16.87 2.05 -0.22
C ASP A 106 -15.59 1.70 -0.96
N VAL A 107 -15.21 0.42 -0.90
CA VAL A 107 -14.12 -0.14 -1.71
C VAL A 107 -14.76 -0.96 -2.84
N SER A 108 -14.56 -0.50 -4.07
CA SER A 108 -15.17 -1.11 -5.26
C SER A 108 -14.60 -2.50 -5.56
N ASP A 109 -15.45 -3.39 -6.07
CA ASP A 109 -15.05 -4.69 -6.61
C ASP A 109 -14.52 -4.63 -8.05
N SER A 110 -14.75 -3.53 -8.74
CA SER A 110 -14.44 -3.38 -10.16
C SER A 110 -13.43 -2.29 -10.48
N GLU A 111 -13.12 -1.42 -9.51
CA GLU A 111 -12.15 -0.35 -9.66
C GLU A 111 -10.94 -0.58 -8.76
N LYS A 112 -9.78 -0.13 -9.22
CA LYS A 112 -8.57 -0.19 -8.39
C LYS A 112 -8.76 0.64 -7.12
N PRO A 113 -8.51 0.05 -5.94
CA PRO A 113 -8.54 0.81 -4.70
C PRO A 113 -7.38 1.81 -4.62
N ASN A 114 -7.43 2.70 -3.67
CA ASN A 114 -6.24 3.46 -3.30
C ASN A 114 -5.23 2.55 -2.58
N ILE A 115 -3.97 2.95 -2.59
CA ILE A 115 -2.95 2.34 -1.73
C ILE A 115 -3.09 2.93 -0.33
N GLY A 116 -3.17 2.07 0.70
CA GLY A 116 -3.33 2.49 2.08
C GLY A 116 -4.74 2.38 2.63
N ALA A 117 -4.99 3.01 3.77
CA ALA A 117 -6.22 2.85 4.55
C ALA A 117 -7.39 3.77 4.12
N TYR A 118 -7.14 4.71 3.20
CA TYR A 118 -8.12 5.70 2.76
C TYR A 118 -8.51 5.47 1.30
N ASN A 119 -9.79 5.20 1.04
CA ASN A 119 -10.34 4.99 -0.31
C ASN A 119 -11.33 6.09 -0.77
N GLY A 120 -11.40 7.18 -0.05
CA GLY A 120 -12.12 8.38 -0.47
C GLY A 120 -11.41 9.14 -1.59
N ASN A 121 -12.10 10.07 -2.20
CA ASN A 121 -11.59 10.94 -3.28
C ASN A 121 -10.87 12.16 -2.72
#